data_471ce12e600c612a344e912ef597214b
#
_entry.id   471ce12e600c612a344e912ef597214b
#
_cell.length_a   1.000
_cell.length_b   1.000
_cell.length_c   1.000
_cell.angle_alpha   90.00
_cell.angle_beta   90.00
_cell.angle_gamma   90.00
#
_symmetry.space_group_name_H-M   'P 1'
#
loop_
_entity.id
_entity.type
_entity.pdbx_description
1 polymer ?
#
loop_
_entity_poly.entity_id
_entity_poly.type
_entity_poly.pdbx_seq_one_letter_code
_entity_poly.pdbx_strand_id
1 'polypeptide(L)'
;MPVRKLKPVTPSQRFRIVNGFDAITTDKPEKSLLTTKKRTGGRNNHGKMTSKYRGGGHKRRYRIIDFKRDKFDVTAEVKSIEYDPNRSAFISLLEYKDGEKRYIIAQNGLKVGQKVISGDKATPEIGNSMPVSKIPLGTIISCIELNPGKGANISRSAGSFAQLMAKDGKYVTVKLPSGEIRMILNTCYATIGAVSNSDNQLLSSGKAGRMRWLGRRPRTRPVAMNPVDHPMGGGEGKASGGHPRSKKGIPAKGFRTRSKKKASSKFIVERRKK
;
A
#
# COMPACT_ATOMS: atom_id res chain seq x y z
N MET A 1 9.54 -5.47 20.96
CA MET A 1 8.41 -4.69 20.46
C MET A 1 8.81 -4.07 19.11
N PRO A 2 8.09 -4.25 18.03
CA PRO A 2 8.48 -3.79 16.69
C PRO A 2 8.50 -2.26 16.54
N VAL A 3 7.95 -1.49 17.49
CA VAL A 3 8.05 -0.03 17.53
C VAL A 3 8.70 0.46 18.83
N ARG A 4 9.54 1.49 18.70
CA ARG A 4 10.30 2.07 19.80
C ARG A 4 10.04 3.57 19.91
N LYS A 5 9.60 4.02 21.08
CA LYS A 5 9.53 5.45 21.44
C LYS A 5 10.94 5.93 21.81
N LEU A 6 11.36 7.05 21.25
CA LEU A 6 12.67 7.63 21.59
C LEU A 6 12.61 8.41 22.90
N LYS A 7 13.76 8.51 23.59
CA LYS A 7 13.92 9.36 24.77
C LYS A 7 13.71 10.83 24.38
N PRO A 8 13.03 11.65 25.22
CA PRO A 8 12.70 13.05 24.91
C PRO A 8 13.89 14.02 25.13
N VAL A 9 15.05 13.68 24.56
CA VAL A 9 16.29 14.48 24.71
C VAL A 9 16.20 15.80 23.95
N THR A 10 15.44 15.81 22.84
CA THR A 10 15.21 17.02 22.03
C THR A 10 13.72 17.17 21.71
N PRO A 11 13.21 18.40 21.41
CA PRO A 11 11.80 18.61 21.05
C PRO A 11 11.31 17.69 19.93
N SER A 12 12.16 17.44 18.93
CA SER A 12 11.83 16.58 17.80
C SER A 12 11.77 15.08 18.13
N GLN A 13 12.41 14.63 19.20
CA GLN A 13 12.40 13.24 19.64
C GLN A 13 11.28 12.93 20.63
N ARG A 14 10.74 13.93 21.31
CA ARG A 14 9.68 13.79 22.32
C ARG A 14 8.49 12.97 21.85
N PHE A 15 8.04 13.18 20.62
CA PHE A 15 6.87 12.52 20.02
C PHE A 15 7.25 11.51 18.93
N ARG A 16 8.52 11.19 18.81
CA ARG A 16 8.99 10.30 17.75
C ARG A 16 8.86 8.84 18.15
N ILE A 17 8.20 8.07 17.29
CA ILE A 17 8.10 6.61 17.37
C ILE A 17 8.69 6.04 16.08
N VAL A 18 9.64 5.12 16.23
CA VAL A 18 10.37 4.51 15.10
C VAL A 18 10.09 3.02 15.04
N ASN A 19 10.26 2.44 13.85
CA ASN A 19 10.25 0.99 13.67
C ASN A 19 11.53 0.39 14.26
N GLY A 20 11.42 -0.75 14.95
CA GLY A 20 12.55 -1.53 15.45
C GLY A 20 13.31 -2.28 14.36
N PHE A 21 12.63 -2.59 13.24
CA PHE A 21 13.16 -3.37 12.13
C PHE A 21 13.58 -4.80 12.48
N ASP A 22 13.01 -5.37 13.54
CA ASP A 22 13.38 -6.68 14.07
C ASP A 22 13.18 -7.84 13.05
N ALA A 23 12.25 -7.67 12.11
CA ALA A 23 11.96 -8.65 11.07
C ALA A 23 12.88 -8.56 9.83
N ILE A 24 13.75 -7.55 9.77
CA ILE A 24 14.65 -7.35 8.63
C ILE A 24 15.92 -8.16 8.84
N THR A 25 16.30 -8.93 7.82
CA THR A 25 17.47 -9.81 7.89
C THR A 25 18.69 -9.24 7.18
N THR A 26 18.51 -8.34 6.20
CA THR A 26 19.60 -7.64 5.49
C THR A 26 19.21 -6.23 5.10
N ASP A 27 20.17 -5.33 5.07
CA ASP A 27 20.03 -3.94 4.62
C ASP A 27 20.49 -3.72 3.17
N LYS A 28 21.20 -4.70 2.59
CA LYS A 28 21.74 -4.64 1.22
C LYS A 28 20.75 -5.24 0.22
N PRO A 29 20.17 -4.43 -0.68
CA PRO A 29 19.25 -4.93 -1.68
C PRO A 29 19.99 -5.61 -2.85
N GLU A 30 19.33 -6.58 -3.49
CA GLU A 30 19.81 -7.23 -4.71
C GLU A 30 19.95 -6.21 -5.85
N LYS A 31 21.16 -6.05 -6.38
CA LYS A 31 21.50 -5.01 -7.36
C LYS A 31 20.77 -5.17 -8.69
N SER A 32 20.62 -6.40 -9.16
CA SER A 32 19.95 -6.74 -10.42
C SER A 32 18.49 -6.34 -10.45
N LEU A 33 17.83 -6.28 -9.28
CA LEU A 33 16.42 -5.92 -9.11
C LEU A 33 16.18 -4.45 -8.75
N LEU A 34 17.20 -3.60 -8.91
CA LEU A 34 17.10 -2.16 -8.63
C LEU A 34 17.00 -1.34 -9.92
N THR A 35 16.06 -0.40 -9.94
CA THR A 35 15.93 0.61 -11.00
C THR A 35 15.96 2.02 -10.45
N THR A 36 16.27 2.99 -11.32
CA THR A 36 16.21 4.40 -10.97
C THR A 36 14.77 4.87 -10.86
N LYS A 37 14.46 5.65 -9.82
CA LYS A 37 13.16 6.28 -9.68
C LYS A 37 13.24 7.76 -10.02
N LYS A 38 12.78 8.14 -11.20
CA LYS A 38 12.67 9.55 -11.62
C LYS A 38 11.66 10.28 -10.74
N ARG A 39 11.95 11.55 -10.42
CA ARG A 39 11.07 12.42 -9.63
C ARG A 39 10.28 13.32 -10.56
N THR A 40 8.96 13.27 -10.48
CA THR A 40 8.06 14.08 -11.32
C THR A 40 7.68 15.40 -10.67
N GLY A 41 7.97 15.60 -9.38
CA GLY A 41 7.55 16.80 -8.64
C GLY A 41 6.03 17.02 -8.62
N GLY A 42 5.26 15.96 -8.80
CA GLY A 42 3.78 16.00 -8.86
C GLY A 42 3.23 16.43 -10.21
N ARG A 43 4.05 16.42 -11.28
CA ARG A 43 3.64 16.71 -12.67
C ARG A 43 3.22 15.39 -13.37
N ASN A 44 2.27 15.49 -14.28
CA ASN A 44 1.87 14.41 -15.17
C ASN A 44 2.78 14.35 -16.42
N ASN A 45 2.46 13.48 -17.39
CA ASN A 45 3.17 13.35 -18.67
C ASN A 45 3.14 14.63 -19.52
N HIS A 46 2.12 15.49 -19.37
CA HIS A 46 2.01 16.80 -20.03
C HIS A 46 2.68 17.94 -19.26
N GLY A 47 3.45 17.67 -18.20
CA GLY A 47 4.11 18.66 -17.37
C GLY A 47 3.18 19.44 -16.43
N LYS A 48 1.87 19.22 -16.44
CA LYS A 48 0.89 19.91 -15.58
C LYS A 48 0.93 19.33 -14.16
N MET A 49 0.88 20.22 -13.16
CA MET A 49 0.87 19.82 -11.75
C MET A 49 -0.49 19.22 -11.36
N THR A 50 -0.55 17.91 -11.26
CA THR A 50 -1.75 17.15 -10.84
C THR A 50 -1.75 16.82 -9.35
N SER A 51 -0.57 16.71 -8.73
CA SER A 51 -0.41 16.46 -7.30
C SER A 51 0.47 17.54 -6.67
N LYS A 52 -0.17 18.50 -5.98
CA LYS A 52 0.52 19.59 -5.30
C LYS A 52 1.34 19.09 -4.09
N TYR A 53 2.27 19.91 -3.64
CA TYR A 53 3.07 19.69 -2.42
C TYR A 53 3.91 18.40 -2.45
N ARG A 54 4.36 17.98 -3.63
CA ARG A 54 5.28 16.88 -3.85
C ARG A 54 6.59 17.37 -4.41
N GLY A 55 7.70 16.78 -3.93
CA GLY A 55 9.05 17.10 -4.42
C GLY A 55 10.07 17.15 -3.30
N GLY A 56 11.34 17.24 -3.68
CA GLY A 56 12.46 17.09 -2.74
C GLY A 56 12.53 15.67 -2.16
N GLY A 57 13.06 15.57 -0.97
CA GLY A 57 13.20 14.31 -0.27
C GLY A 57 14.45 13.53 -0.65
N HIS A 58 14.72 12.42 0.04
CA HIS A 58 15.90 11.60 -0.18
C HIS A 58 15.82 10.84 -1.51
N LYS A 59 16.97 10.65 -2.21
CA LYS A 59 17.08 9.83 -3.43
C LYS A 59 16.70 8.38 -3.10
N ARG A 60 15.87 7.76 -3.94
CA ARG A 60 15.41 6.38 -3.75
C ARG A 60 15.66 5.56 -5.01
N ARG A 61 16.09 4.32 -4.83
CA ARG A 61 16.06 3.29 -5.86
C ARG A 61 14.75 2.54 -5.75
N TYR A 62 14.18 2.17 -6.88
CA TYR A 62 12.97 1.33 -6.92
C TYR A 62 13.39 -0.13 -6.93
N ARG A 63 12.73 -0.97 -6.13
CA ARG A 63 12.83 -2.42 -6.16
C ARG A 63 11.77 -2.94 -7.11
N ILE A 64 12.16 -3.74 -8.08
CA ILE A 64 11.24 -4.42 -8.99
C ILE A 64 10.54 -5.51 -8.19
N ILE A 65 9.24 -5.34 -7.99
CA ILE A 65 8.44 -6.31 -7.23
C ILE A 65 7.62 -7.12 -8.21
N ASP A 66 7.66 -8.43 -8.06
CA ASP A 66 6.81 -9.35 -8.78
C ASP A 66 5.39 -9.31 -8.18
N PHE A 67 4.52 -8.54 -8.83
CA PHE A 67 3.10 -8.46 -8.49
C PHE A 67 2.26 -9.50 -9.22
N LYS A 68 2.79 -10.10 -10.30
CA LYS A 68 2.07 -11.07 -11.10
C LYS A 68 2.18 -12.47 -10.56
N ARG A 69 3.34 -12.81 -9.99
CA ARG A 69 3.64 -14.15 -9.50
C ARG A 69 3.44 -15.22 -10.59
N ASP A 70 3.87 -14.89 -11.81
CA ASP A 70 3.64 -15.65 -13.05
C ASP A 70 4.54 -16.88 -13.24
N LYS A 71 5.48 -17.12 -12.34
CA LYS A 71 6.31 -18.34 -12.34
C LYS A 71 5.56 -19.44 -11.56
N PHE A 72 4.68 -20.13 -12.28
CA PHE A 72 3.77 -21.11 -11.69
C PHE A 72 4.45 -22.44 -11.40
N ASP A 73 4.02 -23.07 -10.31
CA ASP A 73 4.38 -24.42 -9.85
C ASP A 73 5.89 -24.65 -9.64
N VAL A 74 6.68 -23.59 -9.60
CA VAL A 74 8.11 -23.62 -9.26
C VAL A 74 8.30 -23.12 -7.84
N THR A 75 8.95 -23.93 -7.01
CA THR A 75 9.25 -23.59 -5.63
C THR A 75 10.41 -22.60 -5.57
N ALA A 76 10.23 -21.53 -4.79
CA ALA A 76 11.26 -20.58 -4.43
C ALA A 76 11.52 -20.60 -2.93
N GLU A 77 12.72 -20.28 -2.51
CA GLU A 77 13.12 -20.13 -1.11
C GLU A 77 13.23 -18.65 -0.74
N VAL A 78 12.74 -18.28 0.43
CA VAL A 78 12.91 -16.94 0.98
C VAL A 78 14.35 -16.77 1.48
N LYS A 79 15.16 -15.96 0.79
CA LYS A 79 16.56 -15.71 1.17
C LYS A 79 16.74 -14.58 2.15
N SER A 80 15.90 -13.53 2.04
CA SER A 80 15.98 -12.37 2.93
C SER A 80 14.64 -11.66 3.05
N ILE A 81 14.49 -10.92 4.17
CA ILE A 81 13.42 -9.93 4.35
C ILE A 81 14.09 -8.57 4.46
N GLU A 82 13.64 -7.62 3.63
CA GLU A 82 14.31 -6.35 3.42
C GLU A 82 13.39 -5.14 3.57
N TYR A 83 14.01 -3.99 3.87
CA TYR A 83 13.34 -2.70 3.88
C TYR A 83 13.24 -2.11 2.47
N ASP A 84 12.04 -1.65 2.08
CA ASP A 84 11.86 -0.86 0.85
C ASP A 84 11.42 0.58 1.18
N PRO A 85 12.21 1.63 0.82
CA PRO A 85 11.85 3.01 1.05
C PRO A 85 10.67 3.51 0.21
N ASN A 86 10.17 2.71 -0.73
CA ASN A 86 9.09 3.08 -1.64
C ASN A 86 7.70 2.66 -1.14
N ARG A 87 7.65 1.78 -0.15
CA ARG A 87 6.40 1.25 0.43
C ARG A 87 6.50 1.13 1.94
N SER A 88 5.37 0.93 2.58
CA SER A 88 5.27 0.74 4.02
C SER A 88 5.54 -0.71 4.45
N ALA A 89 5.22 -1.69 3.59
CA ALA A 89 5.46 -3.11 3.80
C ALA A 89 6.95 -3.45 3.60
N PHE A 90 7.42 -4.49 4.29
CA PHE A 90 8.69 -5.14 3.96
C PHE A 90 8.55 -5.96 2.68
N ILE A 91 9.68 -6.30 2.08
CA ILE A 91 9.77 -7.14 0.89
C ILE A 91 10.62 -8.38 1.20
N SER A 92 10.35 -9.49 0.52
CA SER A 92 11.15 -10.71 0.62
C SER A 92 11.82 -11.00 -0.72
N LEU A 93 13.09 -11.33 -0.67
CA LEU A 93 13.84 -11.84 -1.81
C LEU A 93 13.57 -13.34 -1.92
N LEU A 94 13.03 -13.76 -3.02
CA LEU A 94 12.86 -15.16 -3.40
C LEU A 94 14.00 -15.58 -4.33
N GLU A 95 14.53 -16.76 -4.10
CA GLU A 95 15.46 -17.45 -5.02
C GLU A 95 14.81 -18.74 -5.49
N TYR A 96 14.65 -18.86 -6.80
CA TYR A 96 14.12 -20.05 -7.44
C TYR A 96 15.20 -21.10 -7.66
N LYS A 97 14.81 -22.36 -7.88
CA LYS A 97 15.76 -23.46 -8.13
C LYS A 97 16.66 -23.25 -9.35
N ASP A 98 16.22 -22.48 -10.33
CA ASP A 98 16.95 -22.10 -11.53
C ASP A 98 17.87 -20.88 -11.35
N GLY A 99 18.00 -20.36 -10.12
CA GLY A 99 18.83 -19.21 -9.80
C GLY A 99 18.18 -17.85 -10.06
N GLU A 100 16.97 -17.79 -10.63
CA GLU A 100 16.24 -16.53 -10.79
C GLU A 100 15.88 -15.97 -9.43
N LYS A 101 16.09 -14.65 -9.26
CA LYS A 101 15.70 -13.92 -8.05
C LYS A 101 14.54 -12.97 -8.34
N ARG A 102 13.57 -12.92 -7.44
CA ARG A 102 12.45 -11.97 -7.51
C ARG A 102 12.12 -11.39 -6.13
N TYR A 103 11.72 -10.12 -6.09
CA TYR A 103 11.14 -9.56 -4.88
C TYR A 103 9.62 -9.75 -4.86
N ILE A 104 9.10 -10.11 -3.70
CA ILE A 104 7.67 -10.10 -3.39
C ILE A 104 7.38 -9.20 -2.19
N ILE A 105 6.12 -8.85 -1.97
CA ILE A 105 5.72 -8.23 -0.70
C ILE A 105 5.76 -9.31 0.40
N ALA A 106 6.51 -9.06 1.47
CA ALA A 106 6.61 -9.97 2.59
C ALA A 106 5.26 -10.09 3.31
N GLN A 107 4.87 -11.31 3.64
CA GLN A 107 3.70 -11.59 4.47
C GLN A 107 4.11 -11.62 5.94
N ASN A 108 3.16 -11.33 6.82
CA ASN A 108 3.37 -11.43 8.27
C ASN A 108 3.56 -12.90 8.65
N GLY A 109 4.62 -13.20 9.41
CA GLY A 109 4.98 -14.57 9.80
C GLY A 109 5.83 -15.32 8.78
N LEU A 110 6.13 -14.75 7.60
CA LEU A 110 7.05 -15.36 6.64
C LEU A 110 8.48 -15.33 7.20
N LYS A 111 9.20 -16.45 7.11
CA LYS A 111 10.56 -16.61 7.64
C LYS A 111 11.56 -16.90 6.52
N VAL A 112 12.82 -16.56 6.77
CA VAL A 112 13.95 -16.95 5.89
C VAL A 112 14.08 -18.48 5.87
N GLY A 113 14.38 -19.05 4.73
CA GLY A 113 14.43 -20.50 4.49
C GLY A 113 13.08 -21.15 4.16
N GLN A 114 11.96 -20.43 4.37
CA GLN A 114 10.63 -20.95 4.04
C GLN A 114 10.49 -21.06 2.50
N LYS A 115 9.91 -22.16 2.07
CA LYS A 115 9.58 -22.39 0.65
C LYS A 115 8.25 -21.73 0.32
N VAL A 116 8.19 -21.09 -0.84
CA VAL A 116 7.00 -20.40 -1.34
C VAL A 116 6.77 -20.84 -2.80
N ILE A 117 5.51 -21.11 -3.11
CA ILE A 117 5.08 -21.53 -4.44
C ILE A 117 3.95 -20.63 -4.95
N SER A 118 3.87 -20.48 -6.26
CA SER A 118 2.76 -19.79 -6.93
C SER A 118 2.15 -20.73 -7.95
N GLY A 119 0.82 -20.76 -8.05
CA GLY A 119 0.15 -21.59 -9.05
C GLY A 119 -0.98 -22.42 -8.48
N ASP A 120 -1.45 -23.31 -9.31
CA ASP A 120 -2.61 -24.15 -9.02
C ASP A 120 -2.32 -25.29 -8.02
N LYS A 121 -1.05 -25.70 -7.93
CA LYS A 121 -0.58 -26.75 -7.02
C LYS A 121 -0.16 -26.20 -5.64
N ALA A 122 -0.25 -24.88 -5.44
CA ALA A 122 0.14 -24.25 -4.19
C ALA A 122 -0.79 -24.70 -3.04
N THR A 123 -0.21 -24.96 -1.88
CA THR A 123 -0.92 -25.19 -0.61
C THR A 123 -1.33 -23.86 0.02
N PRO A 124 -2.41 -23.79 0.85
CA PRO A 124 -2.86 -22.57 1.49
C PRO A 124 -1.98 -22.14 2.67
N GLU A 125 -0.67 -22.07 2.45
CA GLU A 125 0.34 -21.62 3.43
C GLU A 125 0.74 -20.16 3.23
N ILE A 126 1.26 -19.53 4.30
CA ILE A 126 1.66 -18.12 4.30
C ILE A 126 2.74 -17.86 3.24
N GLY A 127 2.48 -16.89 2.37
CA GLY A 127 3.38 -16.50 1.29
C GLY A 127 3.06 -17.13 -0.07
N ASN A 128 2.34 -18.24 -0.09
CA ASN A 128 1.91 -18.90 -1.33
C ASN A 128 0.87 -18.05 -2.07
N SER A 129 0.90 -18.11 -3.40
CA SER A 129 -0.04 -17.39 -4.26
C SER A 129 -0.81 -18.40 -5.11
N MET A 130 -2.13 -18.32 -5.09
CA MET A 130 -3.00 -19.26 -5.80
C MET A 130 -4.27 -18.58 -6.29
N PRO A 131 -5.01 -19.22 -7.23
CA PRO A 131 -6.33 -18.75 -7.63
C PRO A 131 -7.28 -18.69 -6.43
N VAL A 132 -8.07 -17.62 -6.34
CA VAL A 132 -8.98 -17.40 -5.19
C VAL A 132 -10.01 -18.52 -5.06
N SER A 133 -10.36 -19.19 -6.18
CA SER A 133 -11.22 -20.39 -6.18
C SER A 133 -10.72 -21.51 -5.28
N LYS A 134 -9.40 -21.70 -5.17
CA LYS A 134 -8.78 -22.79 -4.40
C LYS A 134 -8.53 -22.45 -2.93
N ILE A 135 -8.59 -21.18 -2.56
CA ILE A 135 -8.34 -20.72 -1.18
C ILE A 135 -9.52 -21.11 -0.29
N PRO A 136 -9.32 -21.71 0.90
CA PRO A 136 -10.39 -22.01 1.84
C PRO A 136 -11.18 -20.77 2.27
N LEU A 137 -12.48 -20.93 2.56
CA LEU A 137 -13.31 -19.84 3.11
C LEU A 137 -12.78 -19.37 4.47
N GLY A 138 -12.98 -18.10 4.78
CA GLY A 138 -12.51 -17.49 6.01
C GLY A 138 -11.02 -17.12 6.01
N THR A 139 -10.22 -17.59 5.03
CA THR A 139 -8.78 -17.34 4.96
C THR A 139 -8.47 -15.86 4.80
N ILE A 140 -7.42 -15.42 5.50
CA ILE A 140 -6.84 -14.09 5.35
C ILE A 140 -5.92 -14.09 4.13
N ILE A 141 -6.17 -13.16 3.21
CA ILE A 141 -5.46 -13.01 1.95
C ILE A 141 -4.99 -11.57 1.74
N SER A 142 -3.97 -11.41 0.92
CA SER A 142 -3.44 -10.11 0.53
C SER A 142 -2.95 -10.12 -0.93
N CYS A 143 -2.44 -9.01 -1.42
CA CYS A 143 -1.91 -8.91 -2.78
C CYS A 143 -2.87 -9.46 -3.84
N ILE A 144 -4.14 -9.06 -3.76
CA ILE A 144 -5.24 -9.61 -4.55
C ILE A 144 -5.29 -8.95 -5.92
N GLU A 145 -5.47 -9.73 -6.97
CA GLU A 145 -5.77 -9.24 -8.31
C GLU A 145 -7.23 -8.77 -8.45
N LEU A 146 -7.45 -7.81 -9.33
CA LEU A 146 -8.80 -7.38 -9.76
C LEU A 146 -9.20 -7.95 -11.11
N ASN A 147 -8.20 -8.17 -11.96
CA ASN A 147 -8.37 -8.81 -13.26
C ASN A 147 -7.27 -9.88 -13.38
N PRO A 148 -7.61 -11.06 -13.89
CA PRO A 148 -6.64 -12.14 -14.03
C PRO A 148 -5.39 -11.71 -14.83
N GLY A 149 -4.20 -12.08 -14.33
CA GLY A 149 -2.92 -11.83 -14.98
C GLY A 149 -2.43 -10.38 -14.96
N LYS A 150 -3.18 -9.43 -14.39
CA LYS A 150 -2.73 -8.02 -14.27
C LYS A 150 -1.86 -7.75 -13.04
N GLY A 151 -1.73 -8.74 -12.17
CA GLY A 151 -0.96 -8.63 -10.94
C GLY A 151 -1.71 -7.99 -9.78
N ALA A 152 -1.16 -8.14 -8.60
CA ALA A 152 -1.73 -7.70 -7.34
C ALA A 152 -2.05 -6.20 -7.32
N ASN A 153 -3.26 -5.85 -6.89
CA ASN A 153 -3.75 -4.47 -6.84
C ASN A 153 -4.27 -4.08 -5.44
N ILE A 154 -4.97 -4.97 -4.77
CA ILE A 154 -5.61 -4.72 -3.47
C ILE A 154 -4.76 -5.32 -2.34
N SER A 155 -4.85 -4.73 -1.13
CA SER A 155 -4.18 -5.21 0.11
C SER A 155 -2.66 -5.39 -0.05
N ARG A 156 -1.95 -4.30 -0.41
CA ARG A 156 -0.49 -4.30 -0.60
C ARG A 156 0.26 -3.47 0.43
N SER A 157 -0.45 -2.66 1.21
CA SER A 157 0.16 -1.80 2.24
C SER A 157 0.46 -2.59 3.51
N ALA A 158 1.39 -2.09 4.32
CA ALA A 158 1.74 -2.70 5.60
C ALA A 158 0.50 -3.00 6.46
N GLY A 159 0.43 -4.22 7.01
CA GLY A 159 -0.65 -4.69 7.87
C GLY A 159 -1.99 -4.88 7.18
N SER A 160 -2.11 -4.60 5.87
CA SER A 160 -3.39 -4.77 5.17
C SER A 160 -3.66 -6.24 4.85
N PHE A 161 -4.92 -6.61 4.96
CA PHE A 161 -5.42 -7.92 4.57
C PHE A 161 -6.87 -7.81 4.10
N ALA A 162 -7.35 -8.83 3.44
CA ALA A 162 -8.74 -9.04 3.10
C ALA A 162 -9.15 -10.45 3.53
N GLN A 163 -10.42 -10.70 3.69
CA GLN A 163 -10.94 -12.00 4.10
C GLN A 163 -11.85 -12.56 3.02
N LEU A 164 -11.66 -13.84 2.70
CA LEU A 164 -12.50 -14.58 1.77
C LEU A 164 -13.80 -14.96 2.48
N MET A 165 -14.94 -14.46 2.01
CA MET A 165 -16.23 -14.65 2.66
C MET A 165 -17.08 -15.79 2.06
N ALA A 166 -17.20 -15.79 0.73
CA ALA A 166 -18.01 -16.77 0.01
C ALA A 166 -17.46 -17.00 -1.39
N LYS A 167 -17.80 -18.14 -1.97
CA LYS A 167 -17.54 -18.50 -3.36
C LYS A 167 -18.88 -18.79 -4.04
N ASP A 168 -19.13 -18.07 -5.13
CA ASP A 168 -20.38 -18.18 -5.87
C ASP A 168 -20.08 -18.25 -7.37
N GLY A 169 -20.01 -19.45 -7.89
CA GLY A 169 -19.75 -19.75 -9.29
C GLY A 169 -18.54 -19.03 -9.86
N LYS A 170 -18.77 -18.06 -10.74
CA LYS A 170 -17.72 -17.28 -11.42
C LYS A 170 -17.05 -16.24 -10.52
N TYR A 171 -17.68 -15.85 -9.42
CA TYR A 171 -17.20 -14.81 -8.54
C TYR A 171 -16.93 -15.32 -7.13
N VAL A 172 -16.09 -14.61 -6.45
CA VAL A 172 -15.77 -14.83 -5.03
C VAL A 172 -15.99 -13.51 -4.29
N THR A 173 -16.63 -13.58 -3.14
CA THR A 173 -16.92 -12.43 -2.29
C THR A 173 -15.82 -12.24 -1.26
N VAL A 174 -15.23 -11.06 -1.26
CA VAL A 174 -14.08 -10.71 -0.41
C VAL A 174 -14.38 -9.44 0.39
N LYS A 175 -14.14 -9.50 1.71
CA LYS A 175 -14.18 -8.34 2.61
C LYS A 175 -12.82 -7.63 2.57
N LEU A 176 -12.81 -6.42 2.04
CA LEU A 176 -11.61 -5.61 1.85
C LEU A 176 -11.15 -4.91 3.14
N PRO A 177 -9.89 -4.43 3.23
CA PRO A 177 -9.39 -3.68 4.40
C PRO A 177 -10.21 -2.43 4.74
N SER A 178 -10.93 -1.87 3.76
CA SER A 178 -11.82 -0.72 3.96
C SER A 178 -13.15 -1.06 4.63
N GLY A 179 -13.48 -2.36 4.79
CA GLY A 179 -14.78 -2.86 5.20
C GLY A 179 -15.78 -3.04 4.05
N GLU A 180 -15.43 -2.65 2.81
CA GLU A 180 -16.24 -2.91 1.61
C GLU A 180 -16.24 -4.41 1.29
N ILE A 181 -17.41 -4.97 1.03
CA ILE A 181 -17.57 -6.35 0.54
C ILE A 181 -17.73 -6.29 -0.98
N ARG A 182 -16.86 -7.03 -1.68
CA ARG A 182 -16.76 -6.95 -3.14
C ARG A 182 -16.60 -8.31 -3.78
N MET A 183 -17.21 -8.47 -4.96
CA MET A 183 -17.01 -9.61 -5.84
C MET A 183 -15.73 -9.46 -6.67
N ILE A 184 -14.99 -10.55 -6.80
CA ILE A 184 -13.78 -10.67 -7.62
C ILE A 184 -13.92 -11.96 -8.43
N LEU A 185 -13.35 -12.01 -9.64
CA LEU A 185 -13.34 -13.23 -10.45
C LEU A 185 -12.57 -14.34 -9.72
N ASN A 186 -13.11 -15.55 -9.75
CA ASN A 186 -12.53 -16.72 -9.09
C ASN A 186 -11.16 -17.14 -9.64
N THR A 187 -10.84 -16.77 -10.89
CA THR A 187 -9.55 -16.99 -11.56
C THR A 187 -8.46 -15.98 -11.15
N CYS A 188 -8.81 -14.91 -10.43
CA CYS A 188 -7.82 -13.95 -9.90
C CYS A 188 -6.92 -14.62 -8.86
N TYR A 189 -5.66 -14.22 -8.84
CA TYR A 189 -4.69 -14.70 -7.85
C TYR A 189 -4.70 -13.84 -6.59
N ALA A 190 -4.42 -14.47 -5.46
CA ALA A 190 -4.19 -13.80 -4.18
C ALA A 190 -3.09 -14.52 -3.41
N THR A 191 -2.39 -13.80 -2.54
CA THR A 191 -1.37 -14.36 -1.64
C THR A 191 -1.98 -14.63 -0.28
N ILE A 192 -1.67 -15.79 0.30
CA ILE A 192 -2.13 -16.19 1.63
C ILE A 192 -1.36 -15.38 2.70
N GLY A 193 -2.10 -14.87 3.67
CA GLY A 193 -1.58 -14.11 4.81
C GLY A 193 -1.80 -12.61 4.71
N ALA A 194 -1.62 -11.92 5.84
CA ALA A 194 -1.63 -10.47 5.93
C ALA A 194 -0.26 -9.89 5.54
N VAL A 195 -0.22 -8.67 5.04
CA VAL A 195 1.02 -7.98 4.71
C VAL A 195 1.82 -7.66 5.98
N SER A 196 3.13 -7.79 5.92
CA SER A 196 4.07 -7.50 7.01
C SER A 196 4.04 -6.06 7.51
N ASN A 197 4.75 -5.78 8.62
CA ASN A 197 4.94 -4.46 9.20
C ASN A 197 3.62 -3.78 9.62
N SER A 198 2.72 -4.53 10.28
CA SER A 198 1.41 -4.05 10.76
C SER A 198 1.51 -2.79 11.62
N ASP A 199 2.58 -2.66 12.40
CA ASP A 199 2.80 -1.56 13.34
C ASP A 199 3.26 -0.26 12.66
N ASN A 200 3.40 -0.25 11.34
CA ASN A 200 3.72 0.97 10.58
C ASN A 200 2.73 2.12 10.84
N GLN A 201 1.48 1.82 11.19
CA GLN A 201 0.47 2.82 11.56
C GLN A 201 0.78 3.55 12.86
N LEU A 202 1.55 2.95 13.77
CA LEU A 202 1.93 3.50 15.06
C LEU A 202 3.12 4.47 14.97
N LEU A 203 3.77 4.57 13.81
CA LEU A 203 4.94 5.42 13.62
C LEU A 203 4.58 6.90 13.68
N SER A 204 5.38 7.66 14.43
CA SER A 204 5.27 9.12 14.49
C SER A 204 6.54 9.80 14.01
N SER A 205 6.40 10.75 13.09
CA SER A 205 7.54 11.45 12.50
C SER A 205 8.25 12.41 13.47
N GLY A 206 7.53 12.99 14.43
CA GLY A 206 8.05 13.88 15.46
C GLY A 206 8.47 15.28 15.00
N LYS A 207 8.78 15.50 13.71
CA LYS A 207 9.17 16.82 13.17
C LYS A 207 8.77 17.01 11.68
N ALA A 208 8.55 18.25 11.29
CA ALA A 208 8.21 18.63 9.92
C ALA A 208 9.32 18.31 8.90
N GLY A 209 10.59 18.45 9.28
CA GLY A 209 11.75 18.14 8.42
C GLY A 209 11.75 16.69 7.94
N ARG A 210 11.25 15.74 8.74
CA ARG A 210 11.14 14.34 8.33
C ARG A 210 10.14 14.16 7.18
N MET A 211 9.04 14.91 7.19
CA MET A 211 8.09 14.93 6.08
C MET A 211 8.72 15.49 4.81
N ARG A 212 9.62 16.49 4.95
CA ARG A 212 10.41 17.01 3.83
C ARG A 212 11.33 15.93 3.24
N TRP A 213 12.01 15.15 4.07
CA TRP A 213 12.84 14.01 3.63
C TRP A 213 12.04 12.94 2.88
N LEU A 214 10.77 12.76 3.25
CA LEU A 214 9.85 11.86 2.54
C LEU A 214 9.33 12.43 1.22
N GLY A 215 9.68 13.68 0.89
CA GLY A 215 9.26 14.35 -0.34
C GLY A 215 7.89 15.04 -0.24
N ARG A 216 7.41 15.30 0.96
CA ARG A 216 6.19 16.09 1.21
C ARG A 216 6.56 17.51 1.55
N ARG A 217 6.03 18.46 0.79
CA ARG A 217 6.21 19.90 1.04
C ARG A 217 5.14 20.42 1.99
N PRO A 218 5.39 21.54 2.69
CA PRO A 218 4.37 22.23 3.49
C PRO A 218 3.12 22.53 2.65
N ARG A 219 1.96 22.52 3.30
CA ARG A 219 0.68 22.77 2.66
C ARG A 219 0.00 23.97 3.30
N THR A 220 -0.34 24.96 2.49
CA THR A 220 -1.15 26.11 2.90
C THR A 220 -2.60 25.68 3.08
N ARG A 221 -3.22 26.10 4.18
CA ARG A 221 -4.65 25.84 4.44
C ARG A 221 -5.51 26.72 3.52
N PRO A 222 -6.66 26.23 3.02
CA PRO A 222 -7.57 26.99 2.15
C PRO A 222 -7.99 28.33 2.73
N VAL A 223 -8.28 28.40 4.04
CA VAL A 223 -8.70 29.61 4.75
C VAL A 223 -7.62 30.70 4.77
N ALA A 224 -6.34 30.33 4.60
CA ALA A 224 -5.22 31.27 4.57
C ALA A 224 -4.87 31.72 3.14
N MET A 225 -5.69 31.40 2.16
CA MET A 225 -5.54 31.81 0.75
C MET A 225 -6.42 33.03 0.44
N ASN A 226 -6.14 33.70 -0.67
CA ASN A 226 -7.00 34.77 -1.18
C ASN A 226 -8.25 34.16 -1.87
N PRO A 227 -9.35 34.94 -2.02
CA PRO A 227 -10.58 34.48 -2.66
C PRO A 227 -10.37 33.95 -4.08
N VAL A 228 -9.46 34.54 -4.85
CA VAL A 228 -9.10 34.12 -6.20
C VAL A 228 -8.46 32.72 -6.24
N ASP A 229 -7.78 32.31 -5.18
CA ASP A 229 -7.07 31.02 -5.10
C ASP A 229 -7.93 29.87 -4.60
N HIS A 230 -8.89 30.19 -3.73
CA HIS A 230 -9.74 29.15 -3.11
C HIS A 230 -11.09 29.73 -2.63
N PRO A 231 -12.22 28.99 -2.82
CA PRO A 231 -13.55 29.44 -2.37
C PRO A 231 -13.68 29.70 -0.87
N MET A 232 -12.75 29.20 -0.05
CA MET A 232 -12.70 29.43 1.39
C MET A 232 -11.67 30.51 1.78
N GLY A 233 -11.07 31.18 0.82
CA GLY A 233 -10.12 32.26 1.05
C GLY A 233 -10.80 33.60 1.27
N GLY A 234 -10.03 34.56 1.83
CA GLY A 234 -10.47 35.92 2.09
C GLY A 234 -11.06 36.12 3.47
N GLY A 235 -11.55 37.34 3.72
CA GLY A 235 -12.08 37.81 4.99
C GLY A 235 -11.04 38.58 5.80
N GLU A 236 -11.51 39.32 6.79
CA GLU A 236 -10.65 39.99 7.78
C GLU A 236 -10.33 39.03 8.93
N GLY A 237 -9.06 38.87 9.25
CA GLY A 237 -8.58 37.97 10.30
C GLY A 237 -8.90 36.49 10.05
N LYS A 238 -9.32 35.77 11.07
CA LYS A 238 -9.65 34.34 11.04
C LYS A 238 -11.08 34.05 10.58
N ALA A 239 -11.40 34.32 9.33
CA ALA A 239 -12.71 33.95 8.78
C ALA A 239 -12.89 32.42 8.74
N SER A 240 -14.11 31.93 8.98
CA SER A 240 -14.44 30.49 8.96
C SER A 240 -14.46 29.90 7.54
N GLY A 241 -14.57 30.74 6.51
CA GLY A 241 -14.62 30.33 5.10
C GLY A 241 -15.90 29.59 4.72
N GLY A 242 -16.89 29.51 5.59
CA GLY A 242 -18.16 28.83 5.37
C GLY A 242 -18.07 27.31 5.34
N HIS A 243 -19.00 26.64 4.66
CA HIS A 243 -19.01 25.19 4.54
C HIS A 243 -17.76 24.67 3.81
N PRO A 244 -17.06 23.64 4.35
CA PRO A 244 -15.80 23.14 3.76
C PRO A 244 -15.95 22.73 2.30
N ARG A 245 -15.17 23.35 1.42
CA ARG A 245 -15.18 23.10 -0.03
C ARG A 245 -13.76 22.79 -0.54
N SER A 246 -13.69 22.09 -1.65
CA SER A 246 -12.45 21.94 -2.43
C SER A 246 -12.19 23.18 -3.30
N LYS A 247 -10.99 23.29 -3.91
CA LYS A 247 -10.69 24.37 -4.87
C LYS A 247 -11.70 24.47 -6.02
N LYS A 248 -12.38 23.38 -6.38
CA LYS A 248 -13.43 23.33 -7.41
C LYS A 248 -14.83 23.61 -6.88
N GLY A 249 -14.99 24.07 -5.64
CA GLY A 249 -16.28 24.34 -5.02
C GLY A 249 -17.03 23.11 -4.51
N ILE A 250 -16.54 21.90 -4.74
CA ILE A 250 -17.19 20.66 -4.32
C ILE A 250 -17.12 20.53 -2.79
N PRO A 251 -18.21 20.19 -2.08
CA PRO A 251 -18.19 19.96 -0.66
C PRO A 251 -17.13 18.95 -0.24
N ALA A 252 -16.30 19.28 0.75
CA ALA A 252 -15.16 18.46 1.19
C ALA A 252 -15.57 17.44 2.27
N LYS A 253 -16.69 17.62 2.97
CA LYS A 253 -17.21 16.71 3.99
C LYS A 253 -18.56 16.13 3.55
N GLY A 254 -18.73 14.83 3.72
CA GLY A 254 -19.98 14.10 3.48
C GLY A 254 -20.34 13.85 2.01
N PHE A 255 -19.79 14.59 1.06
CA PHE A 255 -20.10 14.44 -0.36
C PHE A 255 -19.51 13.15 -0.93
N ARG A 256 -20.34 12.37 -1.63
CA ARG A 256 -19.94 11.13 -2.30
C ARG A 256 -19.32 11.46 -3.66
N THR A 257 -17.98 11.35 -3.77
CA THR A 257 -17.24 11.69 -4.99
C THR A 257 -17.18 10.57 -6.03
N ARG A 258 -17.55 9.33 -5.65
CA ARG A 258 -17.60 8.20 -6.61
C ARG A 258 -18.71 8.43 -7.64
N SER A 259 -18.39 8.34 -8.92
CA SER A 259 -19.38 8.43 -10.00
C SER A 259 -20.45 7.34 -9.86
N LYS A 260 -21.73 7.73 -9.98
CA LYS A 260 -22.86 6.80 -9.96
C LYS A 260 -22.83 5.81 -11.13
N LYS A 261 -22.33 6.24 -12.29
CA LYS A 261 -22.25 5.46 -13.55
C LYS A 261 -20.98 4.58 -13.65
N LYS A 262 -20.17 4.48 -12.58
CA LYS A 262 -18.92 3.71 -12.64
C LYS A 262 -19.22 2.21 -12.79
N ALA A 263 -18.77 1.58 -13.88
CA ALA A 263 -19.03 0.18 -14.21
C ALA A 263 -18.63 -0.79 -13.08
N SER A 264 -17.53 -0.49 -12.35
CA SER A 264 -17.09 -1.33 -11.22
C SER A 264 -18.02 -1.28 -9.99
N SER A 265 -19.11 -0.49 -10.03
CA SER A 265 -20.10 -0.46 -8.93
C SER A 265 -20.93 -1.75 -8.83
N LYS A 266 -21.10 -2.48 -9.95
CA LYS A 266 -21.80 -3.77 -9.99
C LYS A 266 -21.11 -4.88 -9.18
N PHE A 267 -19.81 -4.73 -8.92
CA PHE A 267 -19.04 -5.71 -8.13
C PHE A 267 -19.04 -5.42 -6.62
N ILE A 268 -19.68 -4.34 -6.17
CA ILE A 268 -19.77 -4.01 -4.75
C ILE A 268 -21.07 -4.60 -4.20
N VAL A 269 -20.94 -5.57 -3.30
CA VAL A 269 -22.07 -6.18 -2.60
C VAL A 269 -22.51 -5.27 -1.45
N GLU A 270 -21.57 -4.92 -0.57
CA GLU A 270 -21.83 -4.03 0.56
C GLU A 270 -20.77 -2.93 0.62
N ARG A 271 -21.22 -1.69 0.83
CA ARG A 271 -20.31 -0.56 1.03
C ARG A 271 -19.84 -0.53 2.48
N ARG A 272 -18.65 0.05 2.71
CA ARG A 272 -18.17 0.29 4.07
C ARG A 272 -19.23 1.03 4.90
N LYS A 273 -19.48 0.55 6.09
CA LYS A 273 -20.24 1.30 7.10
C LYS A 273 -19.44 2.54 7.49
N LYS A 274 -20.13 3.65 7.73
CA LYS A 274 -19.50 4.90 8.17
C LYS A 274 -19.03 4.79 9.61
#